data_d18eef3cd748ee2d29763fc2274b30da
#
_entry.id   d18eef3cd748ee2d29763fc2274b30da
#
_cell.length_a   1.000
_cell.length_b   1.000
_cell.length_c   1.000
_cell.angle_alpha   90.00
_cell.angle_beta   90.00
_cell.angle_gamma   90.00
#
_symmetry.space_group_name_H-M   'P 1'
#
loop_
_entity.id
_entity.type
_entity.pdbx_description
1 polymer ?
#
loop_
_entity_poly.entity_id
_entity_poly.type
_entity_poly.pdbx_seq_one_letter_code
_entity_poly.pdbx_strand_id
1 'polypeptide(L)'
;MTKPMGKTLTAIALAAVAFGSVASADETAELVVNGDLNMVTRTAAPAHLSDVLDEINSGWLYRKDETQSLQTDDFDNPGMIFVDLAQDEWDTVEGTEDKSCASCHDDVEDSMKGVRAVYPKWNETAGEVRTLAMQINDCRVNQMGADKWKYTGGDMAGMEALISVQSRGMPVDVAIDGPAQSTWEEGKEMYYTRTGQLDLSCANCHEENYGNMIRADHLSQGQINGFPTYRLKNAKLNTSHARFKGCVRDTRAETYKPGSSEFVALELYVASRGNGLSVEAPAVRN
;
A
#
# COMPACT_ATOMS: atom_id res chain seq x y z
N MET A 1 -16.36 83.57 -7.57
CA MET A 1 -15.46 82.54 -8.19
C MET A 1 -15.35 81.39 -7.25
N THR A 2 -16.18 80.36 -7.37
CA THR A 2 -16.25 79.19 -6.55
C THR A 2 -15.65 78.00 -7.32
N LYS A 3 -14.60 77.43 -6.76
CA LYS A 3 -13.91 76.23 -7.29
C LYS A 3 -14.68 74.98 -6.92
N PRO A 4 -14.88 74.02 -7.81
CA PRO A 4 -15.54 72.76 -7.43
C PRO A 4 -14.53 71.75 -6.81
N MET A 5 -14.93 71.17 -5.72
CA MET A 5 -14.24 70.09 -5.00
C MET A 5 -14.44 68.77 -5.77
N GLY A 6 -13.36 68.21 -6.31
CA GLY A 6 -13.39 66.87 -6.91
C GLY A 6 -13.47 65.75 -5.85
N LYS A 7 -14.47 64.87 -6.00
CA LYS A 7 -14.62 63.63 -5.20
C LYS A 7 -13.77 62.54 -5.80
N THR A 8 -12.74 62.12 -5.08
CA THR A 8 -11.90 60.97 -5.44
C THR A 8 -12.66 59.68 -4.98
N LEU A 9 -13.08 58.90 -5.93
CA LEU A 9 -13.61 57.55 -5.65
C LEU A 9 -12.43 56.58 -5.52
N THR A 10 -12.21 56.04 -4.32
CA THR A 10 -11.24 54.97 -4.07
C THR A 10 -11.93 53.66 -4.39
N ALA A 11 -11.49 53.00 -5.46
CA ALA A 11 -11.92 51.66 -5.81
C ALA A 11 -11.18 50.64 -4.90
N ILE A 12 -11.94 49.95 -4.06
CA ILE A 12 -11.44 48.82 -3.26
C ILE A 12 -11.49 47.60 -4.17
N ALA A 13 -10.33 47.11 -4.58
CA ALA A 13 -10.23 45.82 -5.28
C ALA A 13 -10.38 44.70 -4.25
N LEU A 14 -11.50 43.97 -4.28
CA LEU A 14 -11.62 42.70 -3.58
C LEU A 14 -10.76 41.66 -4.31
N ALA A 15 -9.65 41.27 -3.69
CA ALA A 15 -8.91 40.07 -4.11
C ALA A 15 -9.72 38.84 -3.71
N ALA A 16 -10.31 38.15 -4.69
CA ALA A 16 -10.90 36.85 -4.49
C ALA A 16 -9.76 35.83 -4.22
N VAL A 17 -9.62 35.42 -2.99
CA VAL A 17 -8.77 34.26 -2.63
C VAL A 17 -9.49 33.01 -3.15
N ALA A 18 -9.01 32.48 -4.26
CA ALA A 18 -9.43 31.18 -4.73
C ALA A 18 -8.91 30.13 -3.72
N PHE A 19 -9.78 29.63 -2.86
CA PHE A 19 -9.52 28.40 -2.14
C PHE A 19 -9.42 27.29 -3.18
N GLY A 20 -8.20 26.77 -3.39
CA GLY A 20 -8.01 25.57 -4.18
C GLY A 20 -8.87 24.47 -3.53
N SER A 21 -9.78 23.87 -4.31
CA SER A 21 -10.54 22.72 -3.87
C SER A 21 -9.55 21.61 -3.51
N VAL A 22 -9.54 21.20 -2.26
CA VAL A 22 -8.92 19.93 -1.85
C VAL A 22 -9.66 18.88 -2.66
N ALA A 23 -8.94 18.09 -3.47
CA ALA A 23 -9.56 16.96 -4.13
C ALA A 23 -9.93 15.95 -3.02
N SER A 24 -11.20 15.91 -2.65
CA SER A 24 -11.73 14.85 -1.78
C SER A 24 -11.73 13.54 -2.58
N ALA A 25 -11.58 12.41 -1.89
CA ALA A 25 -11.87 11.11 -2.47
C ALA A 25 -13.26 11.15 -3.12
N ASP A 26 -13.41 10.54 -4.31
CA ASP A 26 -14.73 10.48 -4.94
C ASP A 26 -15.67 9.63 -4.08
N GLU A 27 -16.62 10.28 -3.42
CA GLU A 27 -17.56 9.64 -2.50
C GLU A 27 -18.54 8.69 -3.20
N THR A 28 -18.56 8.68 -4.51
CA THR A 28 -19.47 7.85 -5.32
C THR A 28 -18.75 6.76 -6.10
N ALA A 29 -17.41 6.77 -6.14
CA ALA A 29 -16.65 5.81 -6.92
C ALA A 29 -16.70 4.41 -6.29
N GLU A 30 -17.11 3.44 -7.11
CA GLU A 30 -17.10 2.02 -6.78
C GLU A 30 -16.08 1.29 -7.65
N LEU A 31 -15.20 0.51 -7.02
CA LEU A 31 -14.26 -0.35 -7.74
C LEU A 31 -14.89 -1.73 -7.92
N VAL A 32 -15.23 -2.04 -9.16
CA VAL A 32 -15.64 -3.37 -9.60
C VAL A 32 -14.60 -3.89 -10.58
N VAL A 33 -13.97 -5.01 -10.28
CA VAL A 33 -12.96 -5.61 -11.13
C VAL A 33 -13.60 -6.68 -12.01
N ASN A 34 -13.27 -6.70 -13.31
CA ASN A 34 -13.79 -7.62 -14.32
C ASN A 34 -15.33 -7.64 -14.41
N GLY A 35 -15.99 -6.59 -13.93
CA GLY A 35 -17.44 -6.45 -14.00
C GLY A 35 -18.25 -7.22 -12.95
N ASP A 36 -17.62 -8.01 -12.09
CA ASP A 36 -18.31 -8.88 -11.11
C ASP A 36 -17.71 -8.84 -9.69
N LEU A 37 -16.41 -8.56 -9.54
CA LEU A 37 -15.76 -8.55 -8.24
C LEU A 37 -15.83 -7.15 -7.60
N ASN A 38 -16.78 -6.98 -6.68
CA ASN A 38 -16.95 -5.74 -5.93
C ASN A 38 -15.88 -5.60 -4.84
N MET A 39 -15.20 -4.45 -4.79
CA MET A 39 -14.20 -4.12 -3.78
C MET A 39 -14.75 -3.18 -2.72
N VAL A 40 -14.51 -3.48 -1.45
CA VAL A 40 -14.73 -2.53 -0.35
C VAL A 40 -13.56 -1.53 -0.35
N THR A 41 -13.78 -0.37 -0.95
CA THR A 41 -12.80 0.72 -1.05
C THR A 41 -12.88 1.71 0.10
N ARG A 42 -13.93 1.61 0.92
CA ARG A 42 -14.23 2.50 2.05
C ARG A 42 -14.91 1.73 3.18
N THR A 43 -14.50 1.96 4.42
CA THR A 43 -15.12 1.37 5.61
C THR A 43 -14.81 2.21 6.85
N ALA A 44 -15.57 1.97 7.94
CA ALA A 44 -15.27 2.60 9.23
C ALA A 44 -13.81 2.32 9.65
N ALA A 45 -13.17 3.30 10.27
CA ALA A 45 -11.81 3.13 10.75
C ALA A 45 -11.72 2.02 11.82
N PRO A 46 -10.69 1.16 11.79
CA PRO A 46 -10.43 0.21 12.86
C PRO A 46 -10.31 0.90 14.22
N ALA A 47 -10.67 0.21 15.29
CA ALA A 47 -10.75 0.79 16.64
C ALA A 47 -9.45 1.51 17.08
N HIS A 48 -8.28 1.03 16.67
CA HIS A 48 -7.00 1.65 16.99
C HIS A 48 -6.70 2.96 16.21
N LEU A 49 -7.57 3.34 15.27
CA LEU A 49 -7.50 4.59 14.50
C LEU A 49 -8.65 5.55 14.81
N SER A 50 -9.63 5.17 15.63
CA SER A 50 -10.85 5.96 15.88
C SER A 50 -10.61 7.38 16.43
N ASP A 51 -9.45 7.62 17.03
CA ASP A 51 -9.06 8.95 17.53
C ASP A 51 -8.51 9.88 16.43
N VAL A 52 -8.18 9.35 15.24
CA VAL A 52 -7.53 10.09 14.16
C VAL A 52 -8.27 10.04 12.83
N LEU A 53 -9.08 9.01 12.61
CA LEU A 53 -9.88 8.81 11.40
C LEU A 53 -11.23 8.21 11.76
N ASP A 54 -12.31 8.75 11.20
CA ASP A 54 -13.65 8.16 11.30
C ASP A 54 -13.82 7.02 10.29
N GLU A 55 -13.20 7.16 9.13
CA GLU A 55 -13.31 6.26 8.00
C GLU A 55 -11.94 6.05 7.34
N ILE A 56 -11.72 4.84 6.83
CA ILE A 56 -10.54 4.52 6.03
C ILE A 56 -10.91 4.32 4.56
N ASN A 57 -10.06 4.85 3.70
CA ASN A 57 -10.25 4.90 2.26
C ASN A 57 -9.09 4.22 1.55
N SER A 58 -9.41 3.37 0.57
CA SER A 58 -8.40 2.82 -0.34
C SER A 58 -7.65 3.93 -1.08
N GLY A 59 -6.37 3.69 -1.34
CA GLY A 59 -5.57 4.57 -2.18
C GLY A 59 -6.11 4.74 -3.61
N TRP A 60 -7.00 3.85 -4.08
CA TRP A 60 -7.65 3.93 -5.38
C TRP A 60 -8.53 5.19 -5.50
N LEU A 61 -9.29 5.51 -4.46
CA LEU A 61 -10.20 6.67 -4.42
C LEU A 61 -9.49 8.03 -4.60
N TYR A 62 -8.18 8.08 -4.36
CA TYR A 62 -7.37 9.28 -4.55
C TYR A 62 -6.75 9.39 -5.94
N ARG A 63 -7.09 8.49 -6.85
CA ARG A 63 -6.54 8.48 -8.21
C ARG A 63 -7.48 9.21 -9.16
N LYS A 64 -6.90 9.71 -10.25
CA LYS A 64 -7.67 10.24 -11.38
C LYS A 64 -8.35 9.10 -12.14
N ASP A 65 -9.43 9.40 -12.82
CA ASP A 65 -10.25 8.45 -13.57
C ASP A 65 -9.42 7.56 -14.51
N GLU A 66 -8.42 8.14 -15.19
CA GLU A 66 -7.57 7.39 -16.12
C GLU A 66 -6.69 6.34 -15.38
N THR A 67 -6.31 6.61 -14.13
CA THR A 67 -5.55 5.63 -13.32
C THR A 67 -6.50 4.65 -12.64
N GLN A 68 -7.69 5.09 -12.25
CA GLN A 68 -8.71 4.24 -11.65
C GLN A 68 -9.17 3.17 -12.64
N SER A 69 -9.44 3.55 -13.90
CA SER A 69 -9.89 2.65 -14.96
C SER A 69 -8.94 1.51 -15.24
N LEU A 70 -7.61 1.71 -15.09
CA LEU A 70 -6.62 0.66 -15.27
C LEU A 70 -6.72 -0.48 -14.22
N GLN A 71 -7.48 -0.30 -13.15
CA GLN A 71 -7.65 -1.31 -12.09
C GLN A 71 -9.03 -1.99 -12.16
N THR A 72 -9.90 -1.58 -13.08
CA THR A 72 -11.25 -2.15 -13.22
C THR A 72 -11.30 -3.40 -14.09
N ASP A 73 -10.24 -3.66 -14.86
CA ASP A 73 -10.14 -4.82 -15.74
C ASP A 73 -8.71 -5.39 -15.70
N ASP A 74 -8.58 -6.69 -15.51
CA ASP A 74 -7.27 -7.36 -15.44
C ASP A 74 -6.50 -7.29 -16.78
N PHE A 75 -7.20 -7.20 -17.89
CA PHE A 75 -6.57 -7.02 -19.20
C PHE A 75 -5.89 -5.65 -19.34
N ASP A 76 -6.50 -4.61 -18.75
CA ASP A 76 -5.97 -3.25 -18.78
C ASP A 76 -4.96 -2.98 -17.67
N ASN A 77 -4.95 -3.82 -16.61
CA ASN A 77 -4.07 -3.64 -15.47
C ASN A 77 -2.63 -4.10 -15.78
N PRO A 78 -1.68 -3.17 -15.96
CA PRO A 78 -0.31 -3.54 -16.32
C PRO A 78 0.44 -4.33 -15.21
N GLY A 79 -0.11 -4.39 -14.01
CA GLY A 79 0.39 -5.23 -12.92
C GLY A 79 0.17 -6.72 -13.17
N MET A 80 -0.83 -7.10 -13.99
CA MET A 80 -1.16 -8.50 -14.24
C MET A 80 -0.10 -9.23 -15.05
N ILE A 81 0.67 -8.54 -15.89
CA ILE A 81 1.82 -9.14 -16.60
C ILE A 81 2.81 -9.77 -15.60
N PHE A 82 2.99 -9.15 -14.45
CA PHE A 82 3.89 -9.67 -13.41
C PHE A 82 3.27 -10.84 -12.63
N VAL A 83 1.94 -10.91 -12.59
CA VAL A 83 1.21 -12.07 -12.02
C VAL A 83 1.39 -13.28 -12.96
N ASP A 84 1.24 -13.09 -14.27
CA ASP A 84 1.44 -14.15 -15.26
C ASP A 84 2.87 -14.70 -15.22
N LEU A 85 3.88 -13.81 -15.16
CA LEU A 85 5.28 -14.22 -15.00
C LEU A 85 5.52 -14.97 -13.68
N ALA A 86 4.87 -14.56 -12.60
CA ALA A 86 5.00 -15.23 -11.30
C ALA A 86 4.27 -16.58 -11.27
N GLN A 87 3.26 -16.79 -12.12
CA GLN A 87 2.66 -18.11 -12.29
C GLN A 87 3.66 -19.12 -12.89
N ASP A 88 4.44 -18.70 -13.89
CA ASP A 88 5.53 -19.54 -14.43
C ASP A 88 6.58 -19.85 -13.35
N GLU A 89 6.92 -18.86 -12.52
CA GLU A 89 7.86 -19.03 -11.39
C GLU A 89 7.30 -19.95 -10.29
N TRP A 90 5.97 -19.98 -10.07
CA TRP A 90 5.32 -20.88 -9.12
C TRP A 90 5.56 -22.34 -9.44
N ASP A 91 5.59 -22.68 -10.72
CA ASP A 91 5.79 -24.04 -11.22
C ASP A 91 7.28 -24.34 -11.48
N THR A 92 8.15 -23.33 -11.49
CA THR A 92 9.56 -23.50 -11.82
C THR A 92 10.31 -24.21 -10.70
N VAL A 93 10.95 -25.32 -11.04
CA VAL A 93 11.81 -26.11 -10.13
C VAL A 93 13.14 -25.41 -9.94
N GLU A 94 13.52 -25.12 -8.69
CA GLU A 94 14.74 -24.42 -8.35
C GLU A 94 15.42 -25.02 -7.09
N GLY A 95 16.67 -24.58 -6.88
CA GLY A 95 17.44 -24.91 -5.68
C GLY A 95 17.98 -26.33 -5.65
N THR A 96 18.59 -26.69 -4.52
CA THR A 96 19.26 -27.99 -4.34
C THR A 96 18.30 -29.13 -4.01
N GLU A 97 17.05 -28.80 -3.66
CA GLU A 97 16.02 -29.75 -3.31
C GLU A 97 15.13 -30.11 -4.50
N ASP A 98 15.40 -29.58 -5.69
CA ASP A 98 14.65 -29.79 -6.92
C ASP A 98 13.13 -29.61 -6.72
N LYS A 99 12.72 -28.49 -6.10
CA LYS A 99 11.31 -28.17 -5.79
C LYS A 99 10.89 -26.86 -6.40
N SER A 100 9.59 -26.77 -6.68
CA SER A 100 8.89 -25.51 -6.99
C SER A 100 7.96 -25.12 -5.83
N CYS A 101 7.30 -23.96 -5.89
CA CYS A 101 6.24 -23.61 -4.95
C CYS A 101 5.09 -24.64 -5.06
N ALA A 102 4.70 -25.00 -6.29
CA ALA A 102 3.69 -26.00 -6.57
C ALA A 102 4.00 -27.39 -6.00
N SER A 103 5.28 -27.75 -5.85
CA SER A 103 5.67 -29.07 -5.26
C SER A 103 5.15 -29.27 -3.84
N CYS A 104 4.85 -28.20 -3.10
CA CYS A 104 4.35 -28.25 -1.72
C CYS A 104 2.95 -27.65 -1.58
N HIS A 105 2.59 -26.72 -2.45
CA HIS A 105 1.36 -25.94 -2.37
C HIS A 105 0.33 -26.29 -3.43
N ASP A 106 0.66 -27.19 -4.37
CA ASP A 106 -0.21 -27.54 -5.50
C ASP A 106 -0.65 -26.28 -6.28
N ASP A 107 -1.92 -26.16 -6.60
CA ASP A 107 -2.49 -25.04 -7.32
C ASP A 107 -2.54 -23.78 -6.44
N VAL A 108 -2.03 -22.66 -6.98
CA VAL A 108 -1.96 -21.39 -6.25
C VAL A 108 -3.35 -20.85 -5.90
N GLU A 109 -4.33 -21.05 -6.77
CA GLU A 109 -5.71 -20.57 -6.60
C GLU A 109 -6.38 -21.22 -5.37
N ASP A 110 -6.08 -22.49 -5.12
CA ASP A 110 -6.64 -23.22 -3.99
C ASP A 110 -5.85 -22.99 -2.69
N SER A 111 -4.52 -23.07 -2.78
CA SER A 111 -3.65 -23.06 -1.59
C SER A 111 -3.39 -21.66 -1.01
N MET A 112 -3.44 -20.62 -1.84
CA MET A 112 -3.14 -19.25 -1.40
C MET A 112 -4.37 -18.37 -1.18
N LYS A 113 -5.55 -18.92 -1.27
CA LYS A 113 -6.80 -18.19 -1.01
C LYS A 113 -6.83 -17.63 0.40
N GLY A 114 -7.01 -16.32 0.52
CA GLY A 114 -7.06 -15.60 1.80
C GLY A 114 -5.71 -15.33 2.45
N VAL A 115 -4.61 -15.87 1.92
CA VAL A 115 -3.28 -15.71 2.53
C VAL A 115 -2.89 -14.23 2.65
N ARG A 116 -3.06 -13.42 1.58
CA ARG A 116 -2.69 -11.99 1.63
C ARG A 116 -3.51 -11.19 2.65
N ALA A 117 -4.74 -11.57 2.88
CA ALA A 117 -5.65 -10.84 3.78
C ALA A 117 -5.16 -10.77 5.23
N VAL A 118 -4.37 -11.76 5.67
CA VAL A 118 -3.92 -11.90 7.06
C VAL A 118 -2.43 -11.61 7.28
N TYR A 119 -1.69 -11.21 6.24
CA TYR A 119 -0.27 -10.87 6.36
C TYR A 119 -0.04 -9.36 6.46
N PRO A 120 0.95 -8.91 7.29
CA PRO A 120 1.89 -9.67 8.12
C PRO A 120 1.21 -10.36 9.30
N LYS A 121 1.78 -11.47 9.76
CA LYS A 121 1.25 -12.22 10.90
C LYS A 121 2.34 -12.84 11.77
N TRP A 122 1.98 -13.16 13.00
CA TRP A 122 2.83 -13.96 13.88
C TRP A 122 3.06 -15.35 13.30
N ASN A 123 4.30 -15.80 13.32
CA ASN A 123 4.68 -17.15 12.95
C ASN A 123 5.15 -17.92 14.21
N GLU A 124 4.36 -18.88 14.65
CA GLU A 124 4.63 -19.66 15.88
C GLU A 124 5.94 -20.42 15.83
N THR A 125 6.30 -20.96 14.67
CA THR A 125 7.53 -21.76 14.52
C THR A 125 8.78 -20.88 14.59
N ALA A 126 8.70 -19.68 14.01
CA ALA A 126 9.81 -18.74 14.00
C ALA A 126 9.87 -17.88 15.29
N GLY A 127 8.76 -17.76 16.03
CA GLY A 127 8.66 -16.87 17.19
C GLY A 127 8.77 -15.39 16.85
N GLU A 128 8.34 -15.00 15.65
CA GLU A 128 8.42 -13.62 15.14
C GLU A 128 7.25 -13.27 14.23
N VAL A 129 6.98 -11.98 14.04
CA VAL A 129 6.10 -11.51 12.99
C VAL A 129 6.81 -11.65 11.65
N ARG A 130 6.12 -12.23 10.66
CA ARG A 130 6.60 -12.35 9.28
C ARG A 130 5.73 -11.62 8.30
N THR A 131 6.36 -10.90 7.39
CA THR A 131 5.71 -10.42 6.17
C THR A 131 5.56 -11.58 5.16
N LEU A 132 4.71 -11.42 4.17
CA LEU A 132 4.56 -12.41 3.11
C LEU A 132 5.89 -12.66 2.38
N ALA A 133 6.65 -11.58 2.08
CA ALA A 133 7.97 -11.68 1.47
C ALA A 133 8.98 -12.49 2.34
N MET A 134 8.92 -12.37 3.67
CA MET A 134 9.74 -13.19 4.57
C MET A 134 9.36 -14.66 4.48
N GLN A 135 8.07 -14.96 4.45
CA GLN A 135 7.58 -16.34 4.35
C GLN A 135 7.96 -16.98 3.01
N ILE A 136 7.84 -16.24 1.90
CA ILE A 136 8.29 -16.69 0.57
C ILE A 136 9.80 -17.03 0.61
N ASN A 137 10.61 -16.14 1.16
CA ASN A 137 12.05 -16.38 1.27
C ASN A 137 12.43 -17.51 2.22
N ASP A 138 11.63 -17.74 3.26
CA ASP A 138 11.82 -18.89 4.16
C ASP A 138 11.59 -20.22 3.41
N CYS A 139 10.52 -20.31 2.63
CA CYS A 139 10.24 -21.48 1.80
C CYS A 139 11.35 -21.69 0.76
N ARG A 140 11.78 -20.65 0.06
CA ARG A 140 12.86 -20.73 -0.95
C ARG A 140 14.15 -21.28 -0.36
N VAL A 141 14.58 -20.75 0.78
CA VAL A 141 15.86 -21.16 1.38
C VAL A 141 15.75 -22.51 2.07
N ASN A 142 14.74 -22.70 2.92
CA ASN A 142 14.70 -23.82 3.83
C ASN A 142 14.00 -25.07 3.27
N GLN A 143 13.13 -24.88 2.24
CA GLN A 143 12.39 -26.01 1.65
C GLN A 143 12.84 -26.33 0.22
N MET A 144 13.33 -25.34 -0.52
CA MET A 144 13.77 -25.52 -1.91
C MET A 144 15.30 -25.54 -2.02
N GLY A 145 16.04 -25.04 -1.01
CA GLY A 145 17.50 -24.85 -1.12
C GLY A 145 17.89 -23.81 -2.17
N ALA A 146 17.00 -22.86 -2.46
CA ALA A 146 17.18 -21.81 -3.44
C ALA A 146 17.66 -20.50 -2.79
N ASP A 147 18.20 -19.58 -3.60
CA ASP A 147 18.61 -18.27 -3.15
C ASP A 147 17.45 -17.38 -2.74
N LYS A 148 17.67 -16.51 -1.74
CA LYS A 148 16.70 -15.48 -1.36
C LYS A 148 16.47 -14.49 -2.49
N TRP A 149 15.21 -14.18 -2.76
CA TRP A 149 14.87 -13.03 -3.57
C TRP A 149 15.03 -11.71 -2.79
N LYS A 150 15.37 -10.66 -3.51
CA LYS A 150 15.45 -9.32 -2.92
C LYS A 150 14.04 -8.84 -2.54
N TYR A 151 13.84 -8.38 -1.31
CA TYR A 151 12.54 -7.87 -0.82
C TYR A 151 11.92 -6.74 -1.68
N THR A 152 12.72 -6.07 -2.49
CA THR A 152 12.28 -5.02 -3.42
C THR A 152 12.51 -5.41 -4.88
N GLY A 153 12.76 -6.69 -5.15
CA GLY A 153 12.98 -7.25 -6.50
C GLY A 153 11.68 -7.48 -7.25
N GLY A 154 11.80 -7.67 -8.57
CA GLY A 154 10.66 -7.96 -9.45
C GLY A 154 10.02 -9.31 -9.14
N ASP A 155 10.85 -10.34 -8.95
CA ASP A 155 10.40 -11.71 -8.67
C ASP A 155 9.60 -11.78 -7.36
N MET A 156 10.10 -11.13 -6.29
CA MET A 156 9.36 -11.02 -5.03
C MET A 156 8.04 -10.27 -5.21
N ALA A 157 8.07 -9.13 -5.92
CA ALA A 157 6.85 -8.34 -6.14
C ALA A 157 5.83 -9.10 -7.00
N GLY A 158 6.27 -9.84 -8.01
CA GLY A 158 5.42 -10.71 -8.84
C GLY A 158 4.77 -11.81 -8.01
N MET A 159 5.56 -12.54 -7.22
CA MET A 159 5.05 -13.61 -6.37
C MET A 159 4.09 -13.11 -5.28
N GLU A 160 4.41 -11.99 -4.61
CA GLU A 160 3.46 -11.36 -3.69
C GLU A 160 2.15 -10.94 -4.40
N ALA A 161 2.23 -10.47 -5.67
CA ALA A 161 1.05 -10.10 -6.44
C ALA A 161 0.23 -11.35 -6.82
N LEU A 162 0.86 -12.41 -7.29
CA LEU A 162 0.20 -13.69 -7.61
C LEU A 162 -0.57 -14.23 -6.41
N ILE A 163 0.06 -14.30 -5.24
CA ILE A 163 -0.58 -14.74 -3.99
C ILE A 163 -1.70 -13.77 -3.58
N SER A 164 -1.52 -12.46 -3.81
CA SER A 164 -2.51 -11.46 -3.45
C SER A 164 -3.76 -11.52 -4.32
N VAL A 165 -3.64 -11.87 -5.59
CA VAL A 165 -4.78 -12.07 -6.50
C VAL A 165 -5.73 -13.14 -5.95
N GLN A 166 -5.21 -14.18 -5.29
CA GLN A 166 -6.03 -15.24 -4.67
C GLN A 166 -6.84 -14.75 -3.44
N SER A 167 -6.57 -13.53 -2.99
CA SER A 167 -7.29 -12.90 -1.86
C SER A 167 -8.08 -11.67 -2.27
N ARG A 168 -8.12 -11.30 -3.57
CA ARG A 168 -8.82 -10.08 -4.02
C ARG A 168 -10.28 -10.06 -3.59
N GLY A 169 -10.77 -8.89 -3.17
CA GLY A 169 -12.12 -8.71 -2.65
C GLY A 169 -12.31 -9.15 -1.20
N MET A 170 -11.42 -9.99 -0.66
CA MET A 170 -11.48 -10.40 0.75
C MET A 170 -11.03 -9.24 1.65
N PRO A 171 -11.66 -9.07 2.83
CA PRO A 171 -11.24 -8.03 3.77
C PRO A 171 -9.84 -8.30 4.31
N VAL A 172 -9.02 -7.25 4.39
CA VAL A 172 -7.79 -7.27 5.18
C VAL A 172 -8.17 -7.48 6.65
N ASP A 173 -7.53 -8.46 7.29
CA ASP A 173 -7.78 -8.86 8.68
C ASP A 173 -6.46 -9.23 9.37
N VAL A 174 -5.64 -8.24 9.60
CA VAL A 174 -4.31 -8.40 10.22
C VAL A 174 -4.45 -8.32 11.73
N ALA A 175 -4.06 -9.39 12.42
CA ALA A 175 -4.05 -9.46 13.89
C ALA A 175 -2.93 -8.60 14.49
N ILE A 176 -3.28 -7.81 15.50
CA ILE A 176 -2.39 -6.85 16.16
C ILE A 176 -2.20 -7.11 17.66
N ASP A 177 -2.87 -8.12 18.17
CA ASP A 177 -2.87 -8.51 19.58
C ASP A 177 -2.02 -9.78 19.82
N GLY A 178 -2.06 -10.26 21.06
CA GLY A 178 -1.31 -11.44 21.44
C GLY A 178 0.20 -11.29 21.21
N PRO A 179 0.87 -12.30 20.63
CA PRO A 179 2.32 -12.28 20.44
C PRO A 179 2.81 -11.27 19.40
N ALA A 180 1.93 -10.75 18.53
CA ALA A 180 2.27 -9.73 17.54
C ALA A 180 2.26 -8.30 18.12
N GLN A 181 1.68 -8.09 19.32
CA GLN A 181 1.41 -6.77 19.86
C GLN A 181 2.66 -5.89 20.01
N SER A 182 3.76 -6.43 20.55
CA SER A 182 4.98 -5.64 20.73
C SER A 182 5.55 -5.14 19.41
N THR A 183 5.55 -5.98 18.37
CA THR A 183 6.00 -5.60 17.03
C THR A 183 5.07 -4.55 16.41
N TRP A 184 3.76 -4.66 16.65
CA TRP A 184 2.79 -3.67 16.19
C TRP A 184 3.00 -2.31 16.87
N GLU A 185 3.27 -2.29 18.20
CA GLU A 185 3.56 -1.06 18.95
C GLU A 185 4.82 -0.37 18.44
N GLU A 186 5.89 -1.13 18.15
CA GLU A 186 7.11 -0.60 17.50
C GLU A 186 6.79 0.04 16.13
N GLY A 187 6.00 -0.63 15.31
CA GLY A 187 5.57 -0.11 14.01
C GLY A 187 4.74 1.17 14.13
N LYS A 188 3.86 1.24 15.14
CA LYS A 188 3.10 2.43 15.48
C LYS A 188 4.00 3.59 15.89
N GLU A 189 4.96 3.36 16.79
CA GLU A 189 5.91 4.38 17.21
C GLU A 189 6.68 4.93 15.99
N MET A 190 7.18 4.05 15.12
CA MET A 190 7.87 4.47 13.90
C MET A 190 6.99 5.30 12.97
N TYR A 191 5.72 4.97 12.84
CA TYR A 191 4.79 5.68 11.96
C TYR A 191 4.58 7.14 12.37
N TYR A 192 4.59 7.42 13.69
CA TYR A 192 4.42 8.76 14.25
C TYR A 192 5.75 9.49 14.52
N THR A 193 6.88 8.77 14.51
CA THR A 193 8.19 9.39 14.75
C THR A 193 8.63 10.23 13.56
N ARG A 194 8.92 11.51 13.84
CA ARG A 194 9.47 12.43 12.84
C ARG A 194 10.91 12.12 12.55
N THR A 195 11.27 12.11 11.28
CA THR A 195 12.61 11.73 10.81
C THR A 195 13.14 12.63 9.70
N GLY A 196 14.44 12.58 9.51
CA GLY A 196 15.13 13.25 8.41
C GLY A 196 15.23 14.76 8.57
N GLN A 197 15.85 15.37 7.57
CA GLN A 197 16.06 16.83 7.56
C GLN A 197 14.76 17.64 7.41
N LEU A 198 13.71 17.01 6.91
CA LEU A 198 12.40 17.65 6.76
C LEU A 198 11.52 17.50 8.01
N ASP A 199 11.98 16.76 9.01
CA ASP A 199 11.27 16.55 10.27
C ASP A 199 9.82 16.10 10.05
N LEU A 200 9.62 15.04 9.24
CA LEU A 200 8.31 14.49 8.87
C LEU A 200 8.16 13.05 9.33
N SER A 201 6.95 12.69 9.74
CA SER A 201 6.52 11.33 10.01
C SER A 201 5.58 10.81 8.90
N CYS A 202 5.24 9.52 8.94
CA CYS A 202 4.22 8.97 8.04
C CYS A 202 2.85 9.64 8.27
N ALA A 203 2.48 9.89 9.54
CA ALA A 203 1.24 10.54 9.92
C ALA A 203 1.09 11.95 9.33
N ASN A 204 2.17 12.74 9.25
CA ASN A 204 2.08 14.08 8.65
C ASN A 204 1.60 14.05 7.19
N CYS A 205 1.96 13.01 6.42
CA CYS A 205 1.48 12.88 5.05
C CYS A 205 0.12 12.15 4.97
N HIS A 206 -0.05 11.07 5.76
CA HIS A 206 -1.14 10.12 5.56
C HIS A 206 -2.33 10.28 6.52
N GLU A 207 -2.22 11.14 7.53
CA GLU A 207 -3.33 11.51 8.43
C GLU A 207 -3.65 13.00 8.35
N GLU A 208 -2.62 13.85 8.44
CA GLU A 208 -2.83 15.30 8.47
C GLU A 208 -3.03 15.91 7.07
N ASN A 209 -2.50 15.26 6.02
CA ASN A 209 -2.44 15.82 4.67
C ASN A 209 -2.96 14.87 3.56
N TYR A 210 -3.69 13.80 3.90
CA TYR A 210 -4.31 12.99 2.85
C TYR A 210 -5.31 13.83 2.03
N GLY A 211 -5.49 13.49 0.76
CA GLY A 211 -6.27 14.28 -0.20
C GLY A 211 -5.52 15.46 -0.81
N ASN A 212 -4.46 15.95 -0.18
CA ASN A 212 -3.64 17.03 -0.74
C ASN A 212 -2.69 16.51 -1.81
N MET A 213 -2.34 17.41 -2.74
CA MET A 213 -1.36 17.11 -3.79
C MET A 213 0.06 17.14 -3.24
N ILE A 214 0.83 16.11 -3.58
CA ILE A 214 2.29 16.14 -3.48
C ILE A 214 2.89 15.95 -4.87
N ARG A 215 3.43 17.05 -5.46
CA ARG A 215 3.84 17.07 -6.88
C ARG A 215 2.63 16.78 -7.80
N ALA A 216 2.67 15.70 -8.58
CA ALA A 216 1.61 15.33 -9.51
C ALA A 216 0.71 14.19 -8.99
N ASP A 217 0.77 13.87 -7.69
CA ASP A 217 0.05 12.75 -7.09
C ASP A 217 -0.67 13.19 -5.81
N HIS A 218 -1.80 12.57 -5.48
CA HIS A 218 -2.48 12.81 -4.22
C HIS A 218 -1.92 11.91 -3.11
N LEU A 219 -1.79 12.47 -1.92
CA LEU A 219 -1.56 11.71 -0.71
C LEU A 219 -2.83 10.92 -0.36
N SER A 220 -2.70 9.62 -0.21
CA SER A 220 -3.75 8.77 0.36
C SER A 220 -3.59 8.66 1.88
N GLN A 221 -4.52 8.00 2.55
CA GLN A 221 -4.39 7.66 3.98
C GLN A 221 -3.31 6.58 4.26
N GLY A 222 -2.60 6.09 3.25
CA GLY A 222 -1.41 5.25 3.40
C GLY A 222 -1.65 3.76 3.57
N GLN A 223 -2.87 3.26 3.41
CA GLN A 223 -3.16 1.83 3.46
C GLN A 223 -2.42 1.06 2.37
N ILE A 224 -2.05 -0.19 2.67
CA ILE A 224 -1.29 -1.05 1.77
C ILE A 224 -2.07 -2.27 1.25
N ASN A 225 -3.39 -2.21 1.33
CA ASN A 225 -4.31 -3.23 0.82
C ASN A 225 -4.17 -3.49 -0.70
N GLY A 226 -3.64 -2.50 -1.45
CA GLY A 226 -3.35 -2.60 -2.88
C GLY A 226 -1.92 -3.02 -3.23
N PHE A 227 -1.07 -3.38 -2.25
CA PHE A 227 0.32 -3.79 -2.51
C PHE A 227 0.45 -5.30 -2.72
N PRO A 228 1.37 -5.72 -3.63
CA PRO A 228 2.26 -4.91 -4.48
C PRO A 228 1.51 -4.02 -5.46
N THR A 229 2.08 -2.84 -5.73
CA THR A 229 1.44 -1.81 -6.54
C THR A 229 2.23 -1.56 -7.82
N TYR A 230 1.57 -1.63 -8.98
CA TYR A 230 2.17 -1.15 -10.22
C TYR A 230 2.20 0.37 -10.24
N ARG A 231 3.38 0.93 -10.44
CA ARG A 231 3.54 2.37 -10.52
C ARG A 231 3.82 2.81 -11.94
N LEU A 232 2.92 3.63 -12.50
CA LEU A 232 3.05 4.21 -13.84
C LEU A 232 4.37 4.98 -14.01
N LYS A 233 4.81 5.67 -12.95
CA LYS A 233 6.04 6.46 -12.92
C LYS A 233 7.31 5.65 -13.26
N ASN A 234 7.39 4.40 -12.85
CA ASN A 234 8.58 3.57 -13.06
C ASN A 234 8.30 2.27 -13.82
N ALA A 235 7.05 2.04 -14.23
CA ALA A 235 6.59 0.88 -14.97
C ALA A 235 6.99 -0.46 -14.32
N LYS A 236 6.82 -0.56 -12.98
CA LYS A 236 7.19 -1.76 -12.20
C LYS A 236 6.21 -2.00 -11.07
N LEU A 237 6.10 -3.25 -10.64
CA LEU A 237 5.55 -3.58 -9.34
C LEU A 237 6.50 -3.12 -8.23
N ASN A 238 5.92 -2.58 -7.17
CA ASN A 238 6.65 -2.11 -5.99
C ASN A 238 6.06 -2.76 -4.75
N THR A 239 6.90 -3.42 -3.97
CA THR A 239 6.52 -4.00 -2.67
C THR A 239 6.33 -2.91 -1.61
N SER A 240 5.70 -3.25 -0.47
CA SER A 240 5.53 -2.34 0.67
C SER A 240 6.87 -1.75 1.14
N HIS A 241 7.90 -2.59 1.29
CA HIS A 241 9.23 -2.15 1.71
C HIS A 241 9.93 -1.24 0.69
N ALA A 242 9.70 -1.46 -0.62
CA ALA A 242 10.20 -0.53 -1.65
C ALA A 242 9.56 0.86 -1.50
N ARG A 243 8.27 0.90 -1.14
CA ARG A 243 7.54 2.16 -0.92
C ARG A 243 8.00 2.84 0.36
N PHE A 244 8.13 2.13 1.48
CA PHE A 244 8.62 2.68 2.74
C PHE A 244 10.02 3.30 2.59
N LYS A 245 10.93 2.57 1.94
CA LYS A 245 12.25 3.10 1.60
C LYS A 245 12.18 4.41 0.83
N GLY A 246 11.25 4.52 -0.13
CA GLY A 246 11.03 5.74 -0.89
C GLY A 246 10.54 6.89 -0.02
N CYS A 247 9.54 6.66 0.83
CA CYS A 247 8.97 7.68 1.73
C CYS A 247 10.01 8.19 2.73
N VAL A 248 10.76 7.29 3.40
CA VAL A 248 11.81 7.68 4.34
C VAL A 248 12.89 8.52 3.66
N ARG A 249 13.35 8.12 2.47
CA ARG A 249 14.30 8.93 1.69
C ARG A 249 13.73 10.30 1.32
N ASP A 250 12.43 10.39 1.00
CA ASP A 250 11.77 11.64 0.63
C ASP A 250 11.69 12.63 1.82
N THR A 251 11.78 12.17 3.08
CA THR A 251 11.98 13.02 4.27
C THR A 251 13.45 13.44 4.46
N ARG A 252 14.36 13.04 3.57
CA ARG A 252 15.81 13.19 3.67
C ARG A 252 16.41 12.50 4.90
N ALA A 253 15.84 11.36 5.27
CA ALA A 253 16.36 10.45 6.29
C ALA A 253 17.13 9.30 5.65
N GLU A 254 18.04 8.72 6.41
CA GLU A 254 18.62 7.42 6.11
C GLU A 254 17.56 6.33 6.29
N THR A 255 17.44 5.44 5.30
CA THR A 255 16.39 4.42 5.29
C THR A 255 16.85 3.11 5.93
N TYR A 256 15.91 2.38 6.50
CA TYR A 256 16.14 1.00 6.93
C TYR A 256 16.30 0.04 5.75
N LYS A 257 16.90 -1.11 6.00
CA LYS A 257 17.05 -2.16 4.98
C LYS A 257 15.70 -2.85 4.75
N PRO A 258 15.30 -3.11 3.49
CA PRO A 258 14.17 -3.97 3.21
C PRO A 258 14.37 -5.36 3.87
N GLY A 259 13.35 -5.84 4.58
CA GLY A 259 13.39 -7.08 5.35
C GLY A 259 13.96 -6.95 6.76
N SER A 260 14.33 -5.73 7.21
CA SER A 260 14.73 -5.51 8.61
C SER A 260 13.52 -5.53 9.56
N SER A 261 13.78 -5.74 10.85
CA SER A 261 12.75 -5.74 11.90
C SER A 261 11.93 -4.46 11.92
N GLU A 262 12.58 -3.32 11.69
CA GLU A 262 11.92 -2.02 11.65
C GLU A 262 10.87 -1.95 10.52
N PHE A 263 11.23 -2.41 9.32
CA PHE A 263 10.26 -2.41 8.21
C PHE A 263 9.21 -3.51 8.34
N VAL A 264 9.49 -4.61 9.05
CA VAL A 264 8.49 -5.63 9.40
C VAL A 264 7.47 -5.03 10.39
N ALA A 265 7.94 -4.36 11.42
CA ALA A 265 7.09 -3.68 12.40
C ALA A 265 6.22 -2.60 11.75
N LEU A 266 6.83 -1.77 10.90
CA LEU A 266 6.11 -0.74 10.15
C LEU A 266 5.08 -1.36 9.20
N GLU A 267 5.39 -2.47 8.51
CA GLU A 267 4.44 -3.15 7.61
C GLU A 267 3.26 -3.71 8.40
N LEU A 268 3.48 -4.32 9.56
CA LEU A 268 2.41 -4.82 10.41
C LEU A 268 1.46 -3.69 10.83
N TYR A 269 2.01 -2.58 11.32
CA TYR A 269 1.19 -1.42 11.70
C TYR A 269 0.42 -0.85 10.52
N VAL A 270 1.07 -0.61 9.38
CA VAL A 270 0.43 0.00 8.21
C VAL A 270 -0.60 -0.94 7.57
N ALA A 271 -0.36 -2.25 7.57
CA ALA A 271 -1.34 -3.24 7.10
C ALA A 271 -2.61 -3.22 7.95
N SER A 272 -2.47 -3.22 9.28
CA SER A 272 -3.62 -3.18 10.21
C SER A 272 -4.47 -1.93 10.07
N ARG A 273 -3.90 -0.82 9.60
CA ARG A 273 -4.65 0.41 9.28
C ARG A 273 -5.68 0.21 8.17
N GLY A 274 -5.48 -0.80 7.33
CA GLY A 274 -6.37 -1.16 6.23
C GLY A 274 -7.38 -2.26 6.57
N ASN A 275 -7.48 -2.71 7.82
CA ASN A 275 -8.41 -3.76 8.22
C ASN A 275 -9.85 -3.41 7.85
N GLY A 276 -10.52 -4.31 7.13
CA GLY A 276 -11.87 -4.13 6.60
C GLY A 276 -11.92 -3.66 5.14
N LEU A 277 -10.87 -3.04 4.58
CA LEU A 277 -10.77 -2.79 3.14
C LEU A 277 -10.50 -4.08 2.39
N SER A 278 -10.96 -4.19 1.14
CA SER A 278 -10.63 -5.33 0.30
C SER A 278 -9.14 -5.38 -0.05
N VAL A 279 -8.58 -6.57 -0.16
CA VAL A 279 -7.30 -6.78 -0.86
C VAL A 279 -7.50 -6.43 -2.33
N GLU A 280 -6.73 -5.46 -2.84
CA GLU A 280 -6.85 -4.92 -4.20
C GLU A 280 -5.67 -5.28 -5.12
N ALA A 281 -4.61 -5.89 -4.59
CA ALA A 281 -3.38 -6.11 -5.34
C ALA A 281 -3.56 -7.01 -6.57
N PRO A 282 -2.84 -6.72 -7.67
CA PRO A 282 -1.96 -5.58 -7.84
C PRO A 282 -2.73 -4.29 -8.17
N ALA A 283 -2.58 -3.27 -7.34
CA ALA A 283 -3.18 -1.97 -7.60
C ALA A 283 -2.34 -1.14 -8.59
N VAL A 284 -2.97 -0.15 -9.24
CA VAL A 284 -2.29 0.79 -10.16
C VAL A 284 -2.21 2.17 -9.51
N ARG A 285 -1.02 2.77 -9.51
CA ARG A 285 -0.75 4.10 -8.92
C ARG A 285 0.22 4.90 -9.82
N ASN A 286 0.28 6.22 -9.63
CA ASN A 286 1.16 7.13 -10.37
C ASN A 286 2.66 6.93 -10.08
#